data_c92e54f196b807224c96f15e1fcc1b1a
#
_entry.id   c92e54f196b807224c96f15e1fcc1b1a
#
_cell.length_a   1.000
_cell.length_b   1.000
_cell.length_c   1.000
_cell.angle_alpha   90.00
_cell.angle_beta   90.00
_cell.angle_gamma   90.00
#
_symmetry.space_group_name_H-M   'P 1'
#
loop_
_entity.id
_entity.type
_entity.pdbx_description
1 polymer ?
#
loop_
_entity_poly.entity_id
_entity_poly.type
_entity_poly.pdbx_seq_one_letter_code
_entity_poly.pdbx_strand_id
1 'polypeptide(L)'
;MTEIQNEIKDLLFSLGVSDVGFCHTEDGIGTLNNAVSLVVHLSDAIIDEIEDKPTHTYFNHYRSVNAFIDHCLLRVGLLLQQRGYKYITVASSQSINDEGWFYRGR
;
A
#
# COMPACT_ATOMS: atom_id res chain seq x y z
N MET A 1 -14.44 -4.71 -14.86
CA MET A 1 -13.37 -3.87 -14.32
C MET A 1 -13.17 -2.69 -15.26
N THR A 2 -13.00 -1.50 -14.71
CA THR A 2 -12.81 -0.30 -15.51
C THR A 2 -11.41 -0.24 -16.12
N GLU A 3 -11.26 0.60 -17.14
CA GLU A 3 -9.97 0.78 -17.80
C GLU A 3 -8.91 1.29 -16.82
N ILE A 4 -9.26 2.26 -15.96
CA ILE A 4 -8.30 2.81 -14.99
C ILE A 4 -7.89 1.76 -13.97
N GLN A 5 -8.80 0.89 -13.54
CA GLN A 5 -8.47 -0.20 -12.64
C GLN A 5 -7.50 -1.17 -13.30
N ASN A 6 -7.68 -1.48 -14.57
CA ASN A 6 -6.75 -2.33 -15.31
C ASN A 6 -5.37 -1.69 -15.42
N GLU A 7 -5.29 -0.39 -15.70
CA GLU A 7 -4.03 0.33 -15.76
C GLU A 7 -3.30 0.29 -14.41
N ILE A 8 -4.03 0.50 -13.32
CA ILE A 8 -3.45 0.45 -11.96
C ILE A 8 -2.93 -0.95 -11.67
N LYS A 9 -3.70 -2.00 -11.96
CA LYS A 9 -3.27 -3.37 -11.74
C LYS A 9 -2.02 -3.70 -12.55
N ASP A 10 -2.01 -3.33 -13.82
CA ASP A 10 -0.86 -3.60 -14.68
C ASP A 10 0.39 -2.91 -14.15
N LEU A 11 0.27 -1.65 -13.75
CA LEU A 11 1.39 -0.92 -13.16
C LEU A 11 1.91 -1.61 -11.91
N LEU A 12 1.02 -1.91 -10.97
CA LEU A 12 1.42 -2.46 -9.67
C LEU A 12 2.02 -3.86 -9.82
N PHE A 13 1.43 -4.72 -10.62
CA PHE A 13 1.99 -6.05 -10.83
C PHE A 13 3.34 -5.99 -11.54
N SER A 14 3.53 -5.03 -12.45
CA SER A 14 4.83 -4.83 -13.09
C SER A 14 5.90 -4.39 -12.10
N LEU A 15 5.53 -3.76 -11.01
CA LEU A 15 6.45 -3.33 -9.96
C LEU A 15 6.74 -4.42 -8.92
N GLY A 16 6.02 -5.53 -8.95
CA GLY A 16 6.26 -6.63 -8.03
C GLY A 16 5.26 -6.75 -6.90
N VAL A 17 4.17 -6.01 -6.96
CA VAL A 17 3.10 -6.09 -5.96
C VAL A 17 2.40 -7.44 -6.09
N SER A 18 2.07 -8.05 -4.95
CA SER A 18 1.52 -9.40 -4.91
C SER A 18 0.03 -9.44 -5.17
N ASP A 19 -0.69 -8.43 -4.73
CA ASP A 19 -2.14 -8.36 -4.93
C ASP A 19 -2.62 -6.92 -4.90
N VAL A 20 -3.73 -6.65 -5.56
CA VAL A 20 -4.32 -5.31 -5.67
C VAL A 20 -5.82 -5.43 -5.48
N GLY A 21 -6.38 -4.59 -4.64
CA GLY A 21 -7.82 -4.54 -4.42
C GLY A 21 -8.38 -3.16 -4.65
N PHE A 22 -9.65 -3.12 -5.02
CA PHE A 22 -10.38 -1.87 -5.19
C PHE A 22 -11.65 -1.94 -4.38
N CYS A 23 -12.04 -0.81 -3.80
CA CYS A 23 -13.31 -0.73 -3.12
C CYS A 23 -13.90 0.67 -3.24
N HIS A 24 -15.21 0.72 -3.07
CA HIS A 24 -15.95 1.98 -2.96
C HIS A 24 -16.36 2.15 -1.49
N THR A 25 -16.07 3.32 -0.93
CA THR A 25 -16.38 3.59 0.47
C THR A 25 -17.32 4.78 0.56
N GLU A 26 -18.27 4.72 1.49
CA GLU A 26 -19.14 5.86 1.75
C GLU A 26 -18.47 6.84 2.71
N ASP A 27 -17.52 6.36 3.50
CA ASP A 27 -16.81 7.16 4.50
C ASP A 27 -15.42 7.54 4.01
N GLY A 28 -15.30 7.89 2.73
CA GLY A 28 -14.02 8.28 2.15
C GLY A 28 -13.48 9.59 2.72
N ILE A 29 -12.27 9.93 2.35
CA ILE A 29 -11.62 11.16 2.77
C ILE A 29 -12.08 12.29 1.84
N GLY A 30 -12.79 13.27 2.40
CA GLY A 30 -13.37 14.36 1.62
C GLY A 30 -14.36 13.83 0.61
N THR A 31 -14.14 14.11 -0.68
CA THR A 31 -15.00 13.62 -1.76
C THR A 31 -14.46 12.35 -2.42
N LEU A 32 -13.38 11.78 -1.87
CA LEU A 32 -12.74 10.61 -2.46
C LEU A 32 -13.40 9.34 -1.90
N ASN A 33 -14.19 8.69 -2.72
CA ASN A 33 -15.02 7.55 -2.31
C ASN A 33 -14.50 6.20 -2.79
N ASN A 34 -13.46 6.18 -3.59
CA ASN A 34 -12.87 4.94 -4.10
C ASN A 34 -11.49 4.75 -3.50
N ALA A 35 -11.14 3.52 -3.23
CA ALA A 35 -9.87 3.20 -2.63
C ALA A 35 -9.17 2.10 -3.40
N VAL A 36 -7.85 2.17 -3.43
CA VAL A 36 -6.98 1.13 -3.96
C VAL A 36 -6.13 0.63 -2.81
N SER A 37 -6.10 -0.68 -2.63
CA SER A 37 -5.23 -1.31 -1.66
C SER A 37 -4.26 -2.24 -2.38
N LEU A 38 -3.06 -2.39 -1.82
CA LEU A 38 -2.09 -3.30 -2.38
C LEU A 38 -1.44 -4.12 -1.29
N VAL A 39 -0.98 -5.30 -1.66
CA VAL A 39 -0.33 -6.24 -0.76
C VAL A 39 1.01 -6.63 -1.36
N VAL A 40 2.04 -6.59 -0.55
CA VAL A 40 3.37 -7.06 -0.93
C VAL A 40 3.74 -8.19 0.02
N HIS A 41 4.06 -9.35 -0.55
CA HIS A 41 4.43 -10.51 0.22
C HIS A 41 5.86 -10.34 0.77
N LEU A 42 6.03 -10.58 2.07
CA LEU A 42 7.35 -10.53 2.68
C LEU A 42 8.18 -11.74 2.27
N SER A 43 9.50 -11.59 2.36
CA SER A 43 10.40 -12.70 2.05
C SER A 43 10.13 -13.89 2.95
N ASP A 44 9.86 -15.05 2.36
CA ASP A 44 9.61 -16.28 3.12
C ASP A 44 10.82 -16.66 3.97
N ALA A 45 12.03 -16.49 3.45
CA ALA A 45 13.23 -16.81 4.18
C ALA A 45 13.38 -15.95 5.44
N ILE A 46 13.02 -14.67 5.34
CA ILE A 46 13.11 -13.77 6.49
C ILE A 46 12.02 -14.08 7.51
N ILE A 47 10.82 -14.41 7.05
CA ILE A 47 9.73 -14.81 7.96
C ILE A 47 10.11 -16.10 8.69
N ASP A 48 10.73 -17.05 8.00
CA ASP A 48 11.14 -18.31 8.59
C ASP A 48 12.23 -18.16 9.66
N GLU A 49 12.99 -17.06 9.64
CA GLU A 49 13.97 -16.75 10.67
C GLU A 49 13.32 -16.41 12.01
N ILE A 50 12.07 -15.99 12.00
CA ILE A 50 11.39 -15.56 13.22
C ILE A 50 10.95 -16.80 13.98
N GLU A 51 11.57 -17.04 15.14
CA GLU A 51 11.17 -18.12 16.01
C GLU A 51 10.25 -17.59 17.11
N ASP A 52 10.85 -16.96 18.12
CA ASP A 52 10.09 -16.44 19.26
C ASP A 52 9.88 -14.92 19.16
N LYS A 53 10.72 -14.23 18.43
CA LYS A 53 10.66 -12.77 18.32
C LYS A 53 11.30 -12.31 17.02
N PRO A 54 10.89 -11.13 16.52
CA PRO A 54 11.45 -10.56 15.28
C PRO A 54 12.94 -10.30 15.38
N THR A 55 13.64 -10.49 14.28
CA THR A 55 15.08 -10.26 14.16
C THR A 55 15.35 -8.87 13.56
N HIS A 56 16.62 -8.42 13.62
CA HIS A 56 17.03 -7.19 12.92
C HIS A 56 16.79 -7.30 11.42
N THR A 57 17.04 -8.46 10.84
CA THR A 57 16.79 -8.71 9.41
C THR A 57 15.32 -8.50 9.08
N TYR A 58 14.43 -8.99 9.93
CA TYR A 58 12.99 -8.79 9.77
C TYR A 58 12.64 -7.29 9.81
N PHE A 59 13.15 -6.55 10.78
CA PHE A 59 12.83 -5.13 10.88
C PHE A 59 13.34 -4.33 9.69
N ASN A 60 14.54 -4.64 9.21
CA ASN A 60 15.08 -4.00 8.02
C ASN A 60 14.22 -4.29 6.80
N HIS A 61 13.83 -5.55 6.62
CA HIS A 61 12.99 -5.96 5.51
C HIS A 61 11.62 -5.27 5.59
N TYR A 62 11.04 -5.24 6.77
CA TYR A 62 9.76 -4.58 7.01
C TYR A 62 9.80 -3.11 6.58
N ARG A 63 10.85 -2.39 6.98
CA ARG A 63 11.01 -0.98 6.58
C ARG A 63 11.19 -0.83 5.08
N SER A 64 11.98 -1.70 4.47
CA SER A 64 12.20 -1.66 3.04
C SER A 64 10.91 -1.90 2.26
N VAL A 65 10.13 -2.88 2.68
CA VAL A 65 8.85 -3.18 2.03
C VAL A 65 7.87 -2.03 2.21
N ASN A 66 7.82 -1.44 3.41
CA ASN A 66 6.93 -0.28 3.62
C ASN A 66 7.32 0.90 2.74
N ALA A 67 8.61 1.18 2.59
CA ALA A 67 9.07 2.23 1.70
C ALA A 67 8.70 1.94 0.24
N PHE A 68 8.81 0.68 -0.17
CA PHE A 68 8.40 0.26 -1.50
C PHE A 68 6.90 0.44 -1.70
N ILE A 69 6.08 0.06 -0.72
CA ILE A 69 4.63 0.25 -0.79
C ILE A 69 4.29 1.72 -0.95
N ASP A 70 4.92 2.59 -0.18
CA ASP A 70 4.70 4.03 -0.29
C ASP A 70 5.08 4.55 -1.68
N HIS A 71 6.17 4.03 -2.24
CA HIS A 71 6.57 4.38 -3.60
C HIS A 71 5.53 3.92 -4.63
N CYS A 72 5.02 2.70 -4.48
CA CYS A 72 3.99 2.17 -5.36
C CYS A 72 2.71 3.00 -5.29
N LEU A 73 2.31 3.41 -4.09
CA LEU A 73 1.13 4.26 -3.91
C LEU A 73 1.32 5.61 -4.60
N LEU A 74 2.50 6.20 -4.49
CA LEU A 74 2.79 7.44 -5.20
C LEU A 74 2.69 7.25 -6.71
N ARG A 75 3.22 6.13 -7.23
CA ARG A 75 3.14 5.84 -8.66
C ARG A 75 1.69 5.72 -9.13
N VAL A 76 0.85 5.07 -8.34
CA VAL A 76 -0.59 5.00 -8.62
C VAL A 76 -1.21 6.39 -8.60
N GLY A 77 -0.86 7.20 -7.60
CA GLY A 77 -1.36 8.57 -7.51
C GLY A 77 -1.00 9.41 -8.72
N LEU A 78 0.25 9.31 -9.17
CA LEU A 78 0.69 10.04 -10.36
C LEU A 78 -0.06 9.59 -11.61
N LEU A 79 -0.31 8.30 -11.75
CA LEU A 79 -1.11 7.78 -12.85
C LEU A 79 -2.53 8.34 -12.79
N LEU A 80 -3.15 8.32 -11.62
CA LEU A 80 -4.49 8.86 -11.44
C LEU A 80 -4.56 10.34 -11.81
N GLN A 81 -3.59 11.11 -11.37
CA GLN A 81 -3.55 12.55 -11.67
C GLN A 81 -3.41 12.79 -13.17
N GLN A 82 -2.60 12.00 -13.85
CA GLN A 82 -2.46 12.10 -15.30
C GLN A 82 -3.76 11.80 -16.04
N ARG A 83 -4.64 11.00 -15.44
CA ARG A 83 -5.94 10.66 -16.02
C ARG A 83 -7.07 11.57 -15.54
N GLY A 84 -6.75 12.65 -14.80
CA GLY A 84 -7.72 13.63 -14.35
C GLY A 84 -8.39 13.32 -13.02
N TYR A 85 -7.89 12.34 -12.28
CA TYR A 85 -8.41 12.00 -10.95
C TYR A 85 -7.62 12.70 -9.87
N LYS A 86 -8.27 12.91 -8.72
CA LYS A 86 -7.60 13.38 -7.51
C LYS A 86 -7.28 12.18 -6.64
N TYR A 87 -6.23 12.30 -5.83
CA TYR A 87 -5.82 11.19 -4.97
C TYR A 87 -5.22 11.69 -3.67
N ILE A 88 -5.28 10.82 -2.67
CA ILE A 88 -4.56 10.97 -1.41
C ILE A 88 -3.96 9.61 -1.10
N THR A 89 -2.70 9.60 -0.70
CA THR A 89 -2.06 8.35 -0.27
C THR A 89 -2.02 8.29 1.25
N VAL A 90 -2.13 7.06 1.78
CA VAL A 90 -1.98 6.80 3.21
C VAL A 90 -0.71 5.98 3.39
N ALA A 91 0.23 6.48 4.17
CA ALA A 91 1.52 5.81 4.37
C ALA A 91 1.32 4.43 4.98
N SER A 92 2.04 3.44 4.45
CA SER A 92 1.89 2.04 4.84
C SER A 92 2.26 1.77 6.30
N SER A 93 3.19 2.55 6.84
CA SER A 93 3.67 2.39 8.20
C SER A 93 3.25 3.53 9.12
N GLN A 94 2.33 4.36 8.66
CA GLN A 94 1.90 5.52 9.45
C GLN A 94 1.12 5.06 10.68
N SER A 95 1.41 5.67 11.82
CA SER A 95 0.60 5.56 13.01
C SER A 95 0.36 6.96 13.57
N ILE A 96 -0.87 7.25 13.92
CA ILE A 96 -1.29 8.51 14.51
C ILE A 96 -1.81 8.19 15.88
N ASN A 97 -1.21 8.78 16.90
CA ASN A 97 -1.45 8.38 18.28
C ASN A 97 -2.09 9.48 19.13
N ASP A 98 -2.31 10.63 18.57
CA ASP A 98 -2.82 11.78 19.32
C ASP A 98 -4.19 11.52 19.94
N GLU A 99 -5.01 10.79 19.23
CA GLU A 99 -6.38 10.52 19.64
C GLU A 99 -6.71 9.04 19.64
N GLY A 100 -5.68 8.21 19.78
CA GLY A 100 -5.86 6.77 19.74
C GLY A 100 -6.00 6.19 18.34
N TRP A 101 -5.71 6.98 17.34
CA TRP A 101 -5.75 6.53 15.96
C TRP A 101 -4.40 5.99 15.52
N PHE A 102 -4.43 4.94 14.73
CA PHE A 102 -3.24 4.54 14.01
C PHE A 102 -3.64 3.73 12.79
N TYR A 103 -2.79 3.78 11.79
CA TYR A 103 -2.94 3.02 10.55
C TYR A 103 -1.78 2.04 10.45
N ARG A 104 -2.08 0.85 9.99
CA ARG A 104 -1.05 -0.18 9.79
C ARG A 104 -0.84 -0.40 8.31
N GLY A 105 0.43 -0.47 7.90
CA GLY A 105 0.78 -0.89 6.57
C GLY A 105 0.48 -2.36 6.36
N ARG A 106 0.34 -2.73 5.13
CA ARG A 106 0.05 -4.12 4.75
C ARG A 106 1.21 -4.74 4.03
#